data_07fa83acd8457f2c7b67b20d0a9e47f3
#
_entry.id   07fa83acd8457f2c7b67b20d0a9e47f3
#
_cell.length_a   1.000
_cell.length_b   1.000
_cell.length_c   1.000
_cell.angle_alpha   90.00
_cell.angle_beta   90.00
_cell.angle_gamma   90.00
#
_symmetry.space_group_name_H-M   'P 1'
#
loop_
_entity.id
_entity.type
_entity.pdbx_description
1 polymer ?
#
loop_
_entity_poly.entity_id
_entity_poly.type
_entity_poly.pdbx_seq_one_letter_code
_entity_poly.pdbx_strand_id
1 'polypeptide(L)'
;KQRIFGLENEYGLIFSPNGRIYLPMEKVLGYIFEGLIPNSWPSNAFLVNGARFYQDTGCHPEYSTPECDNILDLVVHDKAGERLLEACLPAAEERLREEGLSGEIYIFKNNTDSLGNTYGCHENFLMRRDVDFWKVTEQLIPFFVTRQVYSGAGKVLKVSGKPQFFISQRAQHIHEKTSSSTTSSRSIINTRDEPHADAERYRRLHILVGDSNMSELVTYLKVGTATLVLSMIEEGFSVH
;
A
#
# COMPACT_ATOMS: atom_id res chain seq x y z
N LYS A 1 14.53 -21.14 -0.71
CA LYS A 1 15.13 -20.07 0.13
C LYS A 1 14.03 -19.20 0.68
N GLN A 2 14.14 -18.80 1.94
CA GLN A 2 13.21 -17.88 2.61
C GLN A 2 13.45 -16.47 2.06
N ARG A 3 12.39 -15.74 1.67
CA ARG A 3 12.47 -14.38 1.15
C ARG A 3 11.75 -13.43 2.11
N ILE A 4 12.34 -12.28 2.37
CA ILE A 4 11.69 -11.21 3.09
C ILE A 4 10.85 -10.37 2.12
N PHE A 5 9.63 -10.05 2.53
CA PHE A 5 8.70 -9.20 1.81
C PHE A 5 7.77 -8.44 2.76
N GLY A 6 7.10 -7.41 2.25
CA GLY A 6 6.15 -6.58 2.99
C GLY A 6 5.18 -5.86 2.06
N LEU A 7 4.11 -5.33 2.64
CA LEU A 7 3.10 -4.50 2.00
C LEU A 7 3.05 -3.11 2.63
N GLU A 8 2.79 -2.11 1.81
CA GLU A 8 2.45 -0.74 2.19
C GLU A 8 1.04 -0.45 1.66
N ASN A 9 0.09 -0.12 2.53
CA ASN A 9 -1.26 0.24 2.13
C ASN A 9 -1.60 1.66 2.60
N GLU A 10 -1.96 2.52 1.65
CA GLU A 10 -2.56 3.81 1.91
C GLU A 10 -4.08 3.66 2.09
N TYR A 11 -4.63 4.48 2.98
CA TYR A 11 -6.07 4.51 3.25
C TYR A 11 -6.64 5.89 2.97
N GLY A 12 -7.90 5.92 2.52
CA GLY A 12 -8.67 7.16 2.46
C GLY A 12 -9.18 7.53 3.85
N LEU A 13 -9.18 8.83 4.18
CA LEU A 13 -9.64 9.37 5.45
C LEU A 13 -10.67 10.46 5.19
N ILE A 14 -11.82 10.38 5.85
CA ILE A 14 -12.87 11.41 5.80
C ILE A 14 -13.39 11.64 7.22
N PHE A 15 -13.54 12.90 7.59
CA PHE A 15 -14.34 13.33 8.74
C PHE A 15 -15.67 13.87 8.23
N SER A 16 -16.78 13.33 8.71
CA SER A 16 -18.13 13.78 8.42
C SER A 16 -18.71 14.53 9.64
N PRO A 17 -18.62 15.89 9.68
CA PRO A 17 -19.09 16.65 10.82
C PRO A 17 -20.62 16.73 10.87
N ASN A 18 -21.17 16.80 12.08
CA ASN A 18 -22.55 17.19 12.34
C ASN A 18 -22.71 18.72 12.17
N GLY A 19 -22.78 19.19 10.92
CA GLY A 19 -22.88 20.60 10.58
C GLY A 19 -21.88 21.04 9.51
N ARG A 20 -21.85 22.35 9.21
CA ARG A 20 -20.91 22.93 8.23
C ARG A 20 -19.62 23.38 8.96
N ILE A 21 -18.71 22.45 9.16
CA ILE A 21 -17.40 22.71 9.76
C ILE A 21 -16.34 22.23 8.78
N TYR A 22 -15.34 23.07 8.51
CA TYR A 22 -14.13 22.65 7.82
C TYR A 22 -13.07 22.28 8.86
N LEU A 23 -12.52 21.07 8.71
CA LEU A 23 -11.43 20.58 9.54
C LEU A 23 -10.32 20.05 8.65
N PRO A 24 -9.05 20.49 8.80
CA PRO A 24 -7.93 19.92 8.11
C PRO A 24 -7.76 18.42 8.47
N MET A 25 -7.58 17.57 7.47
CA MET A 25 -7.45 16.13 7.69
C MET A 25 -6.19 15.76 8.47
N GLU A 26 -5.15 16.59 8.40
CA GLU A 26 -3.94 16.47 9.22
C GLU A 26 -4.25 16.44 10.71
N LYS A 27 -5.24 17.23 11.14
CA LYS A 27 -5.67 17.26 12.54
C LYS A 27 -6.38 15.97 12.94
N VAL A 28 -7.27 15.46 12.10
CA VAL A 28 -7.97 14.18 12.31
C VAL A 28 -6.96 13.04 12.39
N LEU A 29 -6.01 13.02 11.45
CA LEU A 29 -4.94 12.02 11.41
C LEU A 29 -4.06 12.10 12.66
N GLY A 30 -3.76 13.32 13.14
CA GLY A 30 -3.02 13.52 14.38
C GLY A 30 -3.67 12.82 15.58
N TYR A 31 -4.99 12.92 15.74
CA TYR A 31 -5.72 12.23 16.82
C TYR A 31 -5.74 10.71 16.65
N ILE A 32 -5.75 10.20 15.41
CA ILE A 32 -5.59 8.76 15.14
C ILE A 32 -4.21 8.29 15.60
N PHE A 33 -3.16 9.06 15.32
CA PHE A 33 -1.80 8.76 15.79
C PHE A 33 -1.68 8.81 17.32
N GLU A 34 -2.32 9.78 17.95
CA GLU A 34 -2.36 9.88 19.43
C GLU A 34 -2.97 8.63 20.05
N GLY A 35 -3.98 8.03 19.42
CA GLY A 35 -4.57 6.76 19.83
C GLY A 35 -3.64 5.56 19.71
N LEU A 36 -2.69 5.59 18.75
CA LEU A 36 -1.67 4.55 18.59
C LEU A 36 -0.51 4.71 19.56
N ILE A 37 -0.05 5.95 19.79
CA ILE A 37 1.08 6.27 20.66
C ILE A 37 0.69 7.46 21.54
N PRO A 38 0.19 7.19 22.75
CA PRO A 38 -0.23 8.26 23.67
C PRO A 38 0.88 9.29 23.93
N ASN A 39 0.48 10.57 24.00
CA ASN A 39 1.36 11.73 24.23
C ASN A 39 2.40 11.97 23.13
N SER A 40 2.22 11.41 21.95
CA SER A 40 3.03 11.76 20.79
C SER A 40 2.15 12.36 19.69
N TRP A 41 2.74 13.26 18.92
CA TRP A 41 2.13 13.80 17.70
C TRP A 41 3.01 13.40 16.49
N PRO A 42 3.27 12.10 16.28
CA PRO A 42 4.15 11.70 15.21
C PRO A 42 3.38 11.57 13.91
N SER A 43 3.95 12.06 12.86
CA SER A 43 3.56 11.68 11.50
C SER A 43 4.12 10.29 11.09
N ASN A 44 4.76 9.58 12.03
CA ASN A 44 5.49 8.35 11.75
C ASN A 44 5.74 7.56 13.06
N ALA A 45 5.17 6.39 13.16
CA ALA A 45 5.22 5.53 14.35
C ALA A 45 5.62 4.09 13.99
N PHE A 46 6.64 3.55 14.66
CA PHE A 46 6.91 2.13 14.65
C PHE A 46 6.12 1.45 15.76
N LEU A 47 5.44 0.36 15.41
CA LEU A 47 4.61 -0.40 16.32
C LEU A 47 5.38 -1.56 16.94
N VAL A 48 4.87 -2.10 18.05
CA VAL A 48 5.53 -3.20 18.77
C VAL A 48 5.69 -4.50 17.98
N ASN A 49 4.88 -4.68 16.93
CA ASN A 49 4.96 -5.81 16.02
C ASN A 49 5.96 -5.60 14.87
N GLY A 50 6.69 -4.47 14.86
CA GLY A 50 7.62 -4.10 13.79
C GLY A 50 6.99 -3.41 12.58
N ALA A 51 5.66 -3.27 12.55
CA ALA A 51 4.97 -2.50 11.53
C ALA A 51 5.23 -1.00 11.68
N ARG A 52 4.98 -0.26 10.61
CA ARG A 52 5.08 1.19 10.62
C ARG A 52 3.75 1.80 10.20
N PHE A 53 3.31 2.80 10.97
CA PHE A 53 2.17 3.62 10.63
C PHE A 53 2.63 5.07 10.44
N TYR A 54 2.27 5.71 9.34
CA TYR A 54 2.74 7.05 9.02
C TYR A 54 1.77 7.80 8.12
N GLN A 55 1.99 9.10 8.00
CA GLN A 55 1.30 9.96 7.06
C GLN A 55 2.07 10.01 5.74
N ASP A 56 1.43 9.60 4.67
CA ASP A 56 1.95 9.80 3.31
C ASP A 56 1.38 11.06 2.65
N THR A 57 1.86 11.34 1.44
CA THR A 57 1.45 12.49 0.61
C THR A 57 -0.07 12.51 0.43
N GLY A 58 -0.67 13.70 0.55
CA GLY A 58 -2.12 13.85 0.49
C GLY A 58 -2.85 13.60 1.80
N CYS A 59 -2.12 13.50 2.92
CA CYS A 59 -2.68 13.20 4.23
C CYS A 59 -3.31 11.81 4.33
N HIS A 60 -2.74 10.85 3.59
CA HIS A 60 -3.17 9.46 3.63
C HIS A 60 -2.55 8.75 4.83
N PRO A 61 -3.33 8.14 5.74
CA PRO A 61 -2.77 7.19 6.68
C PRO A 61 -2.23 5.99 5.90
N GLU A 62 -0.99 5.63 6.15
CA GLU A 62 -0.33 4.49 5.50
C GLU A 62 0.20 3.50 6.54
N TYR A 63 -0.07 2.24 6.31
CA TYR A 63 0.40 1.13 7.13
C TYR A 63 1.34 0.25 6.32
N SER A 64 2.60 0.15 6.77
CA SER A 64 3.57 -0.82 6.28
C SER A 64 3.63 -2.01 7.23
N THR A 65 3.47 -3.21 6.70
CA THR A 65 3.63 -4.44 7.49
C THR A 65 5.05 -4.55 8.04
N PRO A 66 5.30 -5.32 9.11
CA PRO A 66 6.67 -5.74 9.42
C PRO A 66 7.24 -6.59 8.28
N GLU A 67 8.56 -6.81 8.32
CA GLU A 67 9.23 -7.76 7.45
C GLU A 67 8.68 -9.17 7.71
N CYS A 68 8.14 -9.78 6.66
CA CYS A 68 7.59 -11.12 6.72
C CYS A 68 8.40 -12.06 5.82
N ASP A 69 8.59 -13.30 6.25
CA ASP A 69 9.19 -14.37 5.47
C ASP A 69 8.20 -15.52 5.19
N ASN A 70 6.99 -15.37 5.71
CA ASN A 70 5.87 -16.27 5.54
C ASN A 70 4.66 -15.50 5.00
N ILE A 71 4.03 -16.02 3.96
CA ILE A 71 2.91 -15.33 3.28
C ILE A 71 1.65 -15.25 4.15
N LEU A 72 1.41 -16.21 5.04
CA LEU A 72 0.28 -16.17 5.96
C LEU A 72 0.48 -15.06 7.00
N ASP A 73 1.71 -14.90 7.51
CA ASP A 73 2.04 -13.82 8.44
C ASP A 73 1.85 -12.45 7.78
N LEU A 74 2.25 -12.30 6.51
CA LEU A 74 1.99 -11.07 5.75
C LEU A 74 0.50 -10.74 5.70
N VAL A 75 -0.35 -11.73 5.37
CA VAL A 75 -1.80 -11.55 5.29
C VAL A 75 -2.38 -11.17 6.65
N VAL A 76 -1.91 -11.81 7.72
CA VAL A 76 -2.31 -11.48 9.10
C VAL A 76 -1.92 -10.04 9.44
N HIS A 77 -0.70 -9.62 9.11
CA HIS A 77 -0.23 -8.26 9.38
C HIS A 77 -0.94 -7.21 8.53
N ASP A 78 -1.28 -7.49 7.27
CA ASP A 78 -2.12 -6.61 6.44
C ASP A 78 -3.48 -6.38 7.12
N LYS A 79 -4.13 -7.44 7.59
CA LYS A 79 -5.41 -7.33 8.34
C LYS A 79 -5.26 -6.70 9.71
N ALA A 80 -4.15 -6.92 10.40
CA ALA A 80 -3.87 -6.27 11.68
C ALA A 80 -3.79 -4.74 11.50
N GLY A 81 -3.22 -4.23 10.40
CA GLY A 81 -3.21 -2.80 10.09
C GLY A 81 -4.61 -2.20 9.99
N GLU A 82 -5.53 -2.88 9.30
CA GLU A 82 -6.94 -2.47 9.20
C GLU A 82 -7.58 -2.38 10.59
N ARG A 83 -7.37 -3.40 11.43
CA ARG A 83 -7.94 -3.46 12.80
C ARG A 83 -7.35 -2.42 13.74
N LEU A 84 -6.06 -2.13 13.62
CA LEU A 84 -5.40 -1.09 14.39
C LEU A 84 -5.97 0.29 14.07
N LEU A 85 -6.14 0.60 12.79
CA LEU A 85 -6.76 1.85 12.36
C LEU A 85 -8.20 1.97 12.88
N GLU A 86 -9.01 0.95 12.68
CA GLU A 86 -10.40 0.89 13.17
C GLU A 86 -10.47 1.11 14.69
N ALA A 87 -9.57 0.50 15.45
CA ALA A 87 -9.54 0.60 16.90
C ALA A 87 -9.17 2.01 17.42
N CYS A 88 -8.49 2.83 16.62
CA CYS A 88 -8.11 4.20 17.02
C CYS A 88 -9.22 5.23 16.80
N LEU A 89 -10.24 4.93 15.96
CA LEU A 89 -11.26 5.91 15.60
C LEU A 89 -12.09 6.43 16.78
N PRO A 90 -12.58 5.58 17.70
CA PRO A 90 -13.39 6.07 18.83
C PRO A 90 -12.65 7.08 19.71
N ALA A 91 -11.36 6.88 19.96
CA ALA A 91 -10.54 7.81 20.73
C ALA A 91 -10.32 9.13 19.98
N ALA A 92 -10.06 9.06 18.66
CA ALA A 92 -9.91 10.26 17.84
C ALA A 92 -11.22 11.09 17.76
N GLU A 93 -12.37 10.42 17.64
CA GLU A 93 -13.68 11.07 17.65
C GLU A 93 -13.99 11.72 19.02
N GLU A 94 -13.59 11.09 20.13
CA GLU A 94 -13.73 11.67 21.47
C GLU A 94 -12.89 12.95 21.60
N ARG A 95 -11.64 12.94 21.12
CA ARG A 95 -10.80 14.15 21.12
C ARG A 95 -11.42 15.28 20.30
N LEU A 96 -12.03 14.97 19.16
CA LEU A 96 -12.77 15.95 18.37
C LEU A 96 -13.98 16.51 19.14
N ARG A 97 -14.73 15.65 19.85
CA ARG A 97 -15.87 16.08 20.67
C ARG A 97 -15.47 17.00 21.82
N GLU A 98 -14.34 16.74 22.48
CA GLU A 98 -13.79 17.60 23.52
C GLU A 98 -13.50 19.03 23.02
N GLU A 99 -13.22 19.19 21.74
CA GLU A 99 -13.02 20.46 21.06
C GLU A 99 -14.31 21.07 20.49
N GLY A 100 -15.47 20.47 20.77
CA GLY A 100 -16.77 20.91 20.24
C GLY A 100 -17.04 20.51 18.80
N LEU A 101 -16.25 19.57 18.23
CA LEU A 101 -16.37 19.05 16.88
C LEU A 101 -17.04 17.68 16.89
N SER A 102 -18.36 17.65 16.67
CA SER A 102 -19.11 16.39 16.60
C SER A 102 -19.16 15.88 15.15
N GLY A 103 -18.93 14.59 14.96
CA GLY A 103 -18.96 13.92 13.66
C GLY A 103 -18.41 12.51 13.74
N GLU A 104 -18.30 11.86 12.59
CA GLU A 104 -17.80 10.50 12.45
C GLU A 104 -16.57 10.49 11.55
N ILE A 105 -15.61 9.64 11.88
CA ILE A 105 -14.40 9.41 11.09
C ILE A 105 -14.59 8.13 10.27
N TYR A 106 -14.35 8.21 8.98
CA TYR A 106 -14.38 7.05 8.07
C TYR A 106 -13.00 6.81 7.50
N ILE A 107 -12.57 5.54 7.52
CA ILE A 107 -11.35 5.06 6.86
C ILE A 107 -11.74 4.07 5.77
N PHE A 108 -11.11 4.22 4.61
CA PHE A 108 -11.40 3.42 3.42
C PHE A 108 -10.13 2.74 2.92
N LYS A 109 -10.16 1.42 2.76
CA LYS A 109 -9.17 0.69 1.98
C LYS A 109 -9.63 0.68 0.52
N ASN A 110 -9.43 1.81 -0.16
CA ASN A 110 -9.81 2.02 -1.55
C ASN A 110 -8.58 2.17 -2.44
N ASN A 111 -8.77 2.11 -3.75
CA ASN A 111 -7.69 2.25 -4.75
C ASN A 111 -7.74 3.60 -5.47
N THR A 112 -8.95 4.12 -5.67
CA THR A 112 -9.18 5.43 -6.29
C THR A 112 -10.46 6.03 -5.71
N ASP A 113 -10.50 7.36 -5.60
CA ASP A 113 -11.69 8.10 -5.21
C ASP A 113 -12.47 8.66 -6.41
N SER A 114 -13.53 9.41 -6.14
CA SER A 114 -14.37 10.06 -7.17
C SER A 114 -13.69 11.27 -7.82
N LEU A 115 -12.64 11.81 -7.23
CA LEU A 115 -11.86 12.94 -7.73
C LEU A 115 -10.69 12.48 -8.60
N GLY A 116 -10.42 11.16 -8.68
CA GLY A 116 -9.33 10.58 -9.44
C GLY A 116 -8.01 10.50 -8.67
N ASN A 117 -8.01 10.74 -7.35
CA ASN A 117 -6.84 10.43 -6.51
C ASN A 117 -6.66 8.93 -6.40
N THR A 118 -5.41 8.50 -6.23
CA THR A 118 -5.09 7.08 -6.05
C THR A 118 -4.46 6.84 -4.69
N TYR A 119 -4.73 5.65 -4.16
CA TYR A 119 -4.20 5.15 -2.89
C TYR A 119 -3.30 3.96 -3.18
N GLY A 120 -2.06 4.01 -2.69
CA GLY A 120 -1.04 3.01 -2.96
C GLY A 120 -1.33 1.67 -2.28
N CYS A 121 -0.92 0.62 -2.97
CA CYS A 121 -0.72 -0.72 -2.39
C CYS A 121 0.60 -1.23 -2.94
N HIS A 122 1.68 -0.91 -2.25
CA HIS A 122 3.02 -1.22 -2.71
C HIS A 122 3.50 -2.53 -2.12
N GLU A 123 4.26 -3.28 -2.92
CA GLU A 123 4.87 -4.53 -2.49
C GLU A 123 6.38 -4.36 -2.47
N ASN A 124 7.00 -4.86 -1.42
CA ASN A 124 8.44 -4.82 -1.23
C ASN A 124 8.97 -6.25 -1.14
N PHE A 125 10.01 -6.55 -1.91
CA PHE A 125 10.71 -7.83 -1.87
C PHE A 125 12.20 -7.60 -1.70
N LEU A 126 12.82 -8.33 -0.79
CA LEU A 126 14.26 -8.37 -0.67
C LEU A 126 14.84 -9.19 -1.82
N MET A 127 15.50 -8.53 -2.76
CA MET A 127 16.06 -9.13 -3.96
C MET A 127 17.59 -9.29 -3.82
N ARG A 128 18.15 -10.37 -4.34
CA ARG A 128 19.61 -10.61 -4.35
C ARG A 128 20.31 -9.66 -5.33
N ARG A 129 21.54 -9.24 -4.98
CA ARG A 129 22.38 -8.40 -5.86
C ARG A 129 23.24 -9.17 -6.83
N ASP A 130 23.38 -10.47 -6.66
CA ASP A 130 24.14 -11.33 -7.58
C ASP A 130 23.38 -11.62 -8.90
N VAL A 131 22.16 -11.10 -9.03
CA VAL A 131 21.37 -11.14 -10.27
C VAL A 131 21.21 -9.74 -10.87
N ASP A 132 21.17 -9.67 -12.20
CA ASP A 132 21.00 -8.41 -12.92
C ASP A 132 19.58 -7.85 -12.73
N PHE A 133 19.47 -6.71 -12.08
CA PHE A 133 18.19 -6.03 -11.80
C PHE A 133 17.37 -5.78 -13.06
N TRP A 134 18.01 -5.34 -14.14
CA TRP A 134 17.28 -4.97 -15.35
C TRP A 134 16.73 -6.21 -16.06
N LYS A 135 17.48 -7.31 -16.09
CA LYS A 135 16.99 -8.59 -16.61
C LYS A 135 15.83 -9.14 -15.79
N VAL A 136 15.89 -9.04 -14.47
CA VAL A 136 14.78 -9.43 -13.58
C VAL A 136 13.56 -8.56 -13.85
N THR A 137 13.75 -7.26 -13.94
CA THR A 137 12.68 -6.28 -14.21
C THR A 137 11.98 -6.56 -15.54
N GLU A 138 12.72 -6.79 -16.60
CA GLU A 138 12.16 -7.12 -17.93
C GLU A 138 11.25 -8.36 -17.90
N GLN A 139 11.60 -9.37 -17.12
CA GLN A 139 10.78 -10.57 -16.97
C GLN A 139 9.60 -10.40 -16.03
N LEU A 140 9.72 -9.54 -14.99
CA LEU A 140 8.65 -9.31 -14.03
C LEU A 140 7.55 -8.40 -14.58
N ILE A 141 7.85 -7.44 -15.46
CA ILE A 141 6.86 -6.50 -15.99
C ILE A 141 5.65 -7.21 -16.63
N PRO A 142 5.81 -8.17 -17.57
CA PRO A 142 4.69 -8.91 -18.12
C PRO A 142 3.87 -9.66 -17.06
N PHE A 143 4.55 -10.27 -16.10
CA PHE A 143 3.88 -10.93 -14.97
C PHE A 143 3.03 -9.94 -14.16
N PHE A 144 3.57 -8.77 -13.77
CA PHE A 144 2.84 -7.78 -12.99
C PHE A 144 1.65 -7.18 -13.75
N VAL A 145 1.73 -7.08 -15.07
CA VAL A 145 0.60 -6.66 -15.90
C VAL A 145 -0.47 -7.74 -15.93
N THR A 146 -0.11 -8.98 -16.20
CA THR A 146 -1.06 -10.08 -16.38
C THR A 146 -1.70 -10.53 -15.08
N ARG A 147 -1.02 -10.45 -13.93
CA ARG A 147 -1.57 -10.83 -12.64
C ARG A 147 -2.79 -9.97 -12.21
N GLN A 148 -3.00 -8.78 -12.81
CA GLN A 148 -4.18 -7.97 -12.56
C GLN A 148 -5.48 -8.70 -12.89
N VAL A 149 -5.44 -9.72 -13.74
CA VAL A 149 -6.59 -10.56 -14.08
C VAL A 149 -7.21 -11.23 -12.85
N TYR A 150 -6.39 -11.62 -11.86
CA TYR A 150 -6.86 -12.26 -10.63
C TYR A 150 -6.69 -11.39 -9.37
N SER A 151 -5.86 -10.35 -9.42
CA SER A 151 -5.58 -9.50 -8.26
C SER A 151 -6.13 -8.07 -8.39
N GLY A 152 -6.69 -7.70 -9.52
CA GLY A 152 -7.34 -6.41 -9.70
C GLY A 152 -8.64 -6.32 -8.92
N ALA A 153 -8.91 -5.13 -8.33
CA ALA A 153 -10.09 -4.90 -7.51
C ALA A 153 -11.35 -4.57 -8.33
N GLY A 154 -11.21 -4.36 -9.64
CA GLY A 154 -12.31 -4.02 -10.54
C GLY A 154 -12.90 -2.64 -10.30
N LYS A 155 -13.31 -1.96 -11.36
CA LYS A 155 -14.03 -0.69 -11.28
C LYS A 155 -14.86 -0.44 -12.53
N VAL A 156 -16.04 0.13 -12.37
CA VAL A 156 -16.81 0.68 -13.48
C VAL A 156 -16.59 2.19 -13.52
N LEU A 157 -16.06 2.68 -14.63
CA LEU A 157 -15.84 4.10 -14.88
C LEU A 157 -16.64 4.56 -16.09
N LYS A 158 -16.99 5.84 -16.11
CA LYS A 158 -17.65 6.46 -17.27
C LYS A 158 -16.57 7.03 -18.19
N VAL A 159 -16.35 6.41 -19.35
CA VAL A 159 -15.42 6.85 -20.37
C VAL A 159 -16.20 7.32 -21.59
N SER A 160 -16.00 8.59 -22.00
CA SER A 160 -16.74 9.21 -23.12
C SER A 160 -18.27 9.03 -23.01
N GLY A 161 -18.78 9.17 -21.79
CA GLY A 161 -20.21 9.07 -21.50
C GLY A 161 -20.77 7.65 -21.36
N LYS A 162 -19.97 6.61 -21.59
CA LYS A 162 -20.39 5.19 -21.49
C LYS A 162 -19.73 4.48 -20.32
N PRO A 163 -20.43 3.60 -19.59
CA PRO A 163 -19.81 2.80 -18.54
C PRO A 163 -18.87 1.76 -19.16
N GLN A 164 -17.68 1.64 -18.60
CA GLN A 164 -16.68 0.63 -18.95
C GLN A 164 -16.16 -0.03 -17.68
N PHE A 165 -15.97 -1.35 -17.73
CA PHE A 165 -15.37 -2.11 -16.66
C PHE A 165 -13.84 -2.17 -16.84
N PHE A 166 -13.11 -1.92 -15.75
CA PHE A 166 -11.66 -2.05 -15.66
C PHE A 166 -11.32 -3.12 -14.63
N ILE A 167 -10.42 -4.04 -14.99
CA ILE A 167 -9.98 -5.13 -14.09
C ILE A 167 -9.25 -4.57 -12.87
N SER A 168 -8.37 -3.58 -13.08
CA SER A 168 -7.64 -2.89 -12.02
C SER A 168 -8.10 -1.45 -11.91
N GLN A 169 -8.28 -0.95 -10.70
CA GLN A 169 -8.65 0.43 -10.45
C GLN A 169 -7.48 1.40 -10.67
N ARG A 170 -6.23 0.94 -10.41
CA ARG A 170 -5.04 1.79 -10.46
C ARG A 170 -4.25 1.69 -11.75
N ALA A 171 -4.52 0.68 -12.62
CA ALA A 171 -3.72 0.45 -13.83
C ALA A 171 -3.60 1.68 -14.74
N GLN A 172 -4.67 2.46 -14.91
CA GLN A 172 -4.66 3.67 -15.74
C GLN A 172 -3.86 4.86 -15.16
N HIS A 173 -3.38 4.74 -13.92
CA HIS A 173 -2.51 5.73 -13.28
C HIS A 173 -1.03 5.34 -13.31
N ILE A 174 -0.71 4.19 -13.90
CA ILE A 174 0.66 3.70 -14.10
C ILE A 174 1.06 3.99 -15.56
N HIS A 175 2.09 4.80 -15.75
CA HIS A 175 2.47 5.31 -17.08
C HIS A 175 3.84 4.82 -17.53
N GLU A 176 4.67 4.37 -16.60
CA GLU A 176 6.06 3.97 -16.86
C GLU A 176 6.31 2.50 -16.47
N LYS A 177 7.26 1.88 -17.14
CA LYS A 177 7.76 0.56 -16.73
C LYS A 177 8.54 0.65 -15.42
N THR A 178 9.46 1.62 -15.38
CA THR A 178 10.37 1.87 -14.25
C THR A 178 10.56 3.35 -14.03
N SER A 179 10.64 3.80 -12.77
CA SER A 179 10.93 5.18 -12.39
C SER A 179 11.47 5.23 -10.97
N SER A 180 12.26 6.24 -10.64
CA SER A 180 12.65 6.54 -9.25
C SER A 180 11.60 7.39 -8.51
N SER A 181 10.60 7.91 -9.22
CA SER A 181 9.49 8.69 -8.66
C SER A 181 8.33 7.77 -8.22
N THR A 182 7.65 8.14 -7.15
CA THR A 182 6.43 7.45 -6.67
C THR A 182 5.16 8.24 -6.94
N THR A 183 5.26 9.56 -7.13
CA THR A 183 4.11 10.47 -7.23
C THR A 183 3.93 11.08 -8.62
N SER A 184 4.98 11.67 -9.18
CA SER A 184 4.91 12.42 -10.45
C SER A 184 4.98 11.53 -11.70
N SER A 185 5.61 10.37 -11.61
CA SER A 185 5.73 9.38 -12.68
C SER A 185 5.59 7.98 -12.09
N ARG A 186 4.34 7.54 -11.96
CA ARG A 186 4.05 6.22 -11.39
C ARG A 186 4.43 5.12 -12.36
N SER A 187 5.27 4.20 -11.88
CA SER A 187 5.77 3.07 -12.66
C SER A 187 5.27 1.75 -12.11
N ILE A 188 5.48 0.67 -12.86
CA ILE A 188 5.27 -0.69 -12.39
C ILE A 188 6.26 -1.01 -11.28
N ILE A 189 7.55 -0.73 -11.53
CA ILE A 189 8.65 -0.99 -10.60
C ILE A 189 9.38 0.32 -10.29
N ASN A 190 9.52 0.63 -9.00
CA ASN A 190 10.33 1.74 -8.55
C ASN A 190 11.80 1.33 -8.46
N THR A 191 12.69 2.18 -8.97
CA THR A 191 14.13 1.89 -9.05
C THR A 191 14.95 2.37 -7.86
N ARG A 192 14.32 2.98 -6.83
CA ARG A 192 15.02 3.33 -5.60
C ARG A 192 15.56 2.08 -4.93
N ASP A 193 16.81 2.16 -4.54
CA ASP A 193 17.53 1.06 -3.92
C ASP A 193 17.77 1.36 -2.44
N GLU A 194 16.79 1.07 -1.63
CA GLU A 194 16.77 1.32 -0.19
C GLU A 194 16.41 0.00 0.53
N PRO A 195 17.35 -0.95 0.66
CA PRO A 195 17.03 -2.31 1.09
C PRO A 195 16.65 -2.43 2.58
N HIS A 196 17.05 -1.47 3.43
CA HIS A 196 16.95 -1.57 4.89
C HIS A 196 17.53 -2.88 5.45
N ALA A 197 18.55 -3.41 4.78
CA ALA A 197 19.23 -4.66 5.04
C ALA A 197 20.71 -4.53 4.62
N ASP A 198 21.45 -5.64 4.57
CA ASP A 198 22.82 -5.67 4.03
C ASP A 198 22.82 -5.24 2.54
N ALA A 199 23.19 -3.98 2.31
CA ALA A 199 23.14 -3.36 0.99
C ALA A 199 24.19 -3.91 0.00
N GLU A 200 25.19 -4.67 0.45
CA GLU A 200 26.15 -5.35 -0.43
C GLU A 200 25.54 -6.62 -1.03
N ARG A 201 24.60 -7.25 -0.33
CA ARG A 201 24.00 -8.53 -0.71
C ARG A 201 22.61 -8.39 -1.28
N TYR A 202 21.87 -7.38 -0.87
CA TYR A 202 20.45 -7.22 -1.18
C TYR A 202 20.11 -5.82 -1.68
N ARG A 203 19.04 -5.75 -2.44
CA ARG A 203 18.36 -4.53 -2.82
C ARG A 203 16.85 -4.66 -2.59
N ARG A 204 16.16 -3.54 -2.47
CA ARG A 204 14.70 -3.50 -2.45
C ARG A 204 14.16 -3.58 -3.88
N LEU A 205 13.36 -4.58 -4.17
CA LEU A 205 12.47 -4.58 -5.33
C LEU A 205 11.13 -3.99 -4.87
N HIS A 206 10.83 -2.79 -5.33
CA HIS A 206 9.67 -2.01 -4.91
C HIS A 206 8.66 -1.93 -6.05
N ILE A 207 7.48 -2.54 -5.86
CA ILE A 207 6.42 -2.67 -6.86
C ILE A 207 5.31 -1.68 -6.52
N LEU A 208 4.98 -0.79 -7.47
CA LEU A 208 3.95 0.23 -7.29
C LEU A 208 2.62 -0.14 -7.94
N VAL A 209 2.64 -1.03 -8.94
CA VAL A 209 1.44 -1.51 -9.63
C VAL A 209 0.68 -2.52 -8.79
N GLY A 210 -0.62 -2.44 -8.85
CA GLY A 210 -1.54 -3.35 -8.18
C GLY A 210 -2.51 -2.61 -7.27
N ASP A 211 -3.63 -3.25 -7.05
CA ASP A 211 -4.70 -2.74 -6.21
C ASP A 211 -4.59 -3.28 -4.79
N SER A 212 -5.02 -2.50 -3.80
CA SER A 212 -5.37 -2.99 -2.47
C SER A 212 -6.50 -3.98 -2.57
N ASN A 213 -6.44 -5.07 -1.83
CA ASN A 213 -7.42 -6.14 -1.85
C ASN A 213 -8.10 -6.28 -0.48
N MET A 214 -9.44 -6.42 -0.48
CA MET A 214 -10.21 -6.70 0.72
C MET A 214 -10.15 -8.19 1.10
N SER A 215 -9.95 -9.07 0.11
CA SER A 215 -9.87 -10.51 0.31
C SER A 215 -8.46 -10.95 0.69
N GLU A 216 -8.32 -11.66 1.81
CA GLU A 216 -7.07 -12.25 2.28
C GLU A 216 -6.51 -13.26 1.26
N LEU A 217 -7.40 -14.02 0.61
CA LEU A 217 -7.00 -14.96 -0.44
C LEU A 217 -6.33 -14.25 -1.62
N VAL A 218 -6.87 -13.09 -2.03
CA VAL A 218 -6.29 -12.34 -3.13
C VAL A 218 -4.94 -11.73 -2.73
N THR A 219 -4.81 -11.19 -1.52
CA THR A 219 -3.51 -10.74 -0.99
C THR A 219 -2.49 -11.89 -0.95
N TYR A 220 -2.90 -13.06 -0.45
CA TYR A 220 -2.08 -14.27 -0.43
C TYR A 220 -1.58 -14.66 -1.83
N LEU A 221 -2.49 -14.73 -2.80
CA LEU A 221 -2.15 -15.08 -4.19
C LEU A 221 -1.27 -14.02 -4.84
N LYS A 222 -1.59 -12.74 -4.66
CA LYS A 222 -0.86 -11.60 -5.25
C LYS A 222 0.61 -11.59 -4.86
N VAL A 223 0.90 -11.64 -3.57
CA VAL A 223 2.27 -11.58 -3.05
C VAL A 223 2.97 -12.95 -3.15
N GLY A 224 2.24 -14.03 -2.89
CA GLY A 224 2.76 -15.40 -2.95
C GLY A 224 3.25 -15.77 -4.36
N THR A 225 2.45 -15.48 -5.40
CA THR A 225 2.87 -15.75 -6.79
C THR A 225 4.03 -14.85 -7.21
N ALA A 226 4.06 -13.58 -6.80
CA ALA A 226 5.18 -12.69 -7.07
C ALA A 226 6.48 -13.21 -6.43
N THR A 227 6.41 -13.71 -5.21
CA THR A 227 7.54 -14.33 -4.50
C THR A 227 8.07 -15.55 -5.25
N LEU A 228 7.18 -16.40 -5.74
CA LEU A 228 7.56 -17.60 -6.51
C LEU A 228 8.21 -17.23 -7.84
N VAL A 229 7.58 -16.33 -8.62
CA VAL A 229 8.10 -15.89 -9.93
C VAL A 229 9.46 -15.23 -9.76
N LEU A 230 9.63 -14.33 -8.78
CA LEU A 230 10.92 -13.70 -8.52
C LEU A 230 11.98 -14.74 -8.13
N SER A 231 11.64 -15.74 -7.33
CA SER A 231 12.56 -16.81 -6.96
C SER A 231 12.98 -17.67 -8.16
N MET A 232 12.05 -17.97 -9.07
CA MET A 232 12.37 -18.69 -10.31
C MET A 232 13.35 -17.89 -11.18
N ILE A 233 13.11 -16.59 -11.36
CA ILE A 233 14.00 -15.73 -12.16
C ILE A 233 15.40 -15.66 -11.53
N GLU A 234 15.50 -15.51 -10.21
CA GLU A 234 16.78 -15.49 -9.50
C GLU A 234 17.55 -16.82 -9.58
N GLU A 235 16.85 -17.93 -9.77
CA GLU A 235 17.48 -19.26 -10.01
C GLU A 235 17.75 -19.51 -11.50
N GLY A 236 17.57 -18.51 -12.37
CA GLY A 236 17.93 -18.55 -13.80
C GLY A 236 16.83 -19.09 -14.73
N PHE A 237 15.60 -19.29 -14.25
CA PHE A 237 14.49 -19.63 -15.13
C PHE A 237 14.01 -18.39 -15.89
N SER A 238 13.68 -18.55 -17.17
CA SER A 238 13.00 -17.50 -17.95
C SER A 238 11.51 -17.62 -17.81
N VAL A 239 10.86 -16.48 -17.55
CA VAL A 239 9.40 -16.33 -17.51
C VAL A 239 8.99 -15.68 -18.84
N HIS A 240 8.20 -16.37 -19.65
CA HIS A 240 7.71 -15.92 -20.97
C HIS A 240 6.20 -15.71 -20.94
#